data_c96ad3666b31852671056f7f5a0061cb
#
_entry.id   c96ad3666b31852671056f7f5a0061cb
#
_cell.length_a   1.000
_cell.length_b   1.000
_cell.length_c   1.000
_cell.angle_alpha   90.00
_cell.angle_beta   90.00
_cell.angle_gamma   90.00
#
_symmetry.space_group_name_H-M   'P 1'
#
loop_
_entity.id
_entity.type
_entity.pdbx_description
1 polymer ?
#
loop_
_entity_poly.entity_id
_entity_poly.type
_entity_poly.pdbx_seq_one_letter_code
_entity_poly.pdbx_strand_id
1 'polypeptide(L)'
;MFDDVDIALHWHADDENSAAARTTLANRSAKFRFRGVSAHAAGSPDKARSALDGVEAFNYMANLMREHIPQESRIHYVITAGGLAPNVVPDYAEVFYYLRHPEAAKVSELWERLEQAALGAAQGTGTEVEWEIIHGNHPLLVNETLAKMMDEKLRAVGGVEYTTEEQAFAEELFAT
;
A
#
# COMPACT_ATOMS: atom_id res chain seq x y z
N MET A 1 12.85 -9.16 20.67
CA MET A 1 12.95 -7.68 20.83
C MET A 1 11.88 -7.14 21.78
N PHE A 2 10.71 -7.76 21.89
CA PHE A 2 9.58 -7.31 22.72
C PHE A 2 9.13 -8.34 23.76
N ASP A 3 10.03 -9.27 24.14
CA ASP A 3 9.71 -10.40 25.05
C ASP A 3 9.41 -9.94 26.49
N ASP A 4 9.75 -8.69 26.79
CA ASP A 4 9.54 -8.01 28.08
C ASP A 4 8.47 -6.91 28.01
N VAL A 5 7.69 -6.85 26.91
CA VAL A 5 6.65 -5.84 26.70
C VAL A 5 5.28 -6.48 26.79
N ASP A 6 4.55 -6.13 27.86
CA ASP A 6 3.19 -6.64 28.09
C ASP A 6 2.14 -5.91 27.24
N ILE A 7 2.36 -4.62 26.94
CA ILE A 7 1.39 -3.74 26.28
C ILE A 7 2.11 -2.80 25.32
N ALA A 8 1.57 -2.63 24.13
CA ALA A 8 1.95 -1.57 23.19
C ALA A 8 0.78 -0.63 22.94
N LEU A 9 0.99 0.66 23.18
CA LEU A 9 0.05 1.72 22.82
C LEU A 9 0.51 2.36 21.52
N HIS A 10 -0.44 2.64 20.66
CA HIS A 10 -0.21 3.23 19.35
C HIS A 10 -1.11 4.46 19.19
N TRP A 11 -0.64 5.48 18.48
CA TRP A 11 -1.45 6.62 18.10
C TRP A 11 -1.35 6.89 16.60
N HIS A 12 -2.36 7.51 16.04
CA HIS A 12 -2.39 7.97 14.66
C HIS A 12 -3.06 9.33 14.62
N ALA A 13 -2.52 10.27 13.83
CA ALA A 13 -3.16 11.56 13.62
C ALA A 13 -4.54 11.37 12.97
N ASP A 14 -5.53 12.07 13.49
CA ASP A 14 -6.92 12.04 13.04
C ASP A 14 -7.54 13.42 13.25
N ASP A 15 -8.77 13.63 12.83
CA ASP A 15 -9.52 14.89 12.96
C ASP A 15 -10.14 15.07 14.35
N GLU A 16 -10.07 14.05 15.21
CA GLU A 16 -10.54 14.09 16.59
C GLU A 16 -9.58 13.42 17.58
N ASN A 17 -9.58 13.90 18.83
CA ASN A 17 -8.90 13.23 19.93
C ASN A 17 -9.81 12.15 20.50
N SER A 18 -9.55 10.90 20.18
CA SER A 18 -10.35 9.76 20.63
C SER A 18 -9.51 8.56 21.04
N ALA A 19 -10.05 7.75 21.97
CA ALA A 19 -9.50 6.44 22.29
C ALA A 19 -10.20 5.39 21.43
N ALA A 20 -9.61 5.06 20.28
CA ALA A 20 -10.23 4.20 19.29
C ALA A 20 -10.25 2.72 19.74
N ALA A 21 -11.40 2.23 20.20
CA ALA A 21 -11.66 0.82 20.46
C ALA A 21 -12.10 0.08 19.17
N ARG A 22 -11.35 0.27 18.09
CA ARG A 22 -11.63 -0.33 16.76
C ARG A 22 -10.38 -1.00 16.20
N THR A 23 -10.60 -2.06 15.41
CA THR A 23 -9.51 -2.72 14.67
C THR A 23 -9.11 -1.91 13.44
N THR A 24 -7.95 -2.24 12.88
CA THR A 24 -7.45 -1.70 11.61
C THR A 24 -7.37 -2.81 10.58
N LEU A 25 -7.02 -2.45 9.35
CA LEU A 25 -6.75 -3.45 8.32
C LEU A 25 -5.33 -4.01 8.48
N ALA A 26 -5.20 -5.33 8.40
CA ALA A 26 -3.91 -5.95 8.09
C ALA A 26 -3.46 -5.50 6.70
N ASN A 27 -2.16 -5.41 6.48
CA ASN A 27 -1.62 -5.07 5.17
C ASN A 27 -0.32 -5.81 4.86
N ARG A 28 0.00 -5.87 3.58
CA ARG A 28 1.31 -6.23 3.04
C ARG A 28 1.61 -5.32 1.86
N SER A 29 2.87 -4.91 1.74
CA SER A 29 3.32 -4.08 0.62
C SER A 29 4.64 -4.57 0.06
N ALA A 30 4.81 -4.41 -1.24
CA ALA A 30 6.05 -4.71 -1.92
C ALA A 30 6.26 -3.84 -3.16
N LYS A 31 7.51 -3.69 -3.52
CA LYS A 31 7.94 -3.16 -4.80
C LYS A 31 8.23 -4.31 -5.74
N PHE A 32 7.48 -4.38 -6.84
CA PHE A 32 7.71 -5.33 -7.92
C PHE A 32 8.54 -4.64 -8.99
N ARG A 33 9.68 -5.23 -9.33
CA ARG A 33 10.66 -4.71 -10.27
C ARG A 33 10.72 -5.63 -11.48
N PHE A 34 10.38 -5.08 -12.63
CA PHE A 34 10.46 -5.80 -13.90
C PHE A 34 11.75 -5.40 -14.62
N ARG A 35 12.37 -6.42 -15.24
CA ARG A 35 13.57 -6.25 -16.06
C ARG A 35 13.33 -6.79 -17.45
N GLY A 36 13.70 -6.01 -18.44
CA GLY A 36 13.53 -6.31 -19.84
C GLY A 36 14.82 -6.10 -20.64
N VAL A 37 14.66 -5.83 -21.91
CA VAL A 37 15.77 -5.58 -22.85
C VAL A 37 15.50 -4.28 -23.58
N SER A 38 16.37 -3.29 -23.42
CA SER A 38 16.26 -2.00 -24.08
C SER A 38 16.63 -2.10 -25.56
N ALA A 39 15.94 -1.33 -26.39
CA ALA A 39 16.29 -1.07 -27.78
C ALA A 39 15.65 0.23 -28.25
N HIS A 40 16.07 0.73 -29.42
CA HIS A 40 15.42 1.85 -30.08
C HIS A 40 14.03 1.43 -30.56
N ALA A 41 12.96 2.05 -30.04
CA ALA A 41 11.58 1.62 -30.26
C ALA A 41 11.15 1.59 -31.74
N ALA A 42 11.71 2.43 -32.58
CA ALA A 42 11.43 2.45 -34.02
C ALA A 42 12.48 1.69 -34.86
N GLY A 43 13.73 1.60 -34.38
CA GLY A 43 14.84 1.05 -35.14
C GLY A 43 15.02 -0.46 -35.00
N SER A 44 14.73 -1.03 -33.84
CA SER A 44 14.93 -2.46 -33.53
C SER A 44 13.95 -2.94 -32.46
N PRO A 45 12.63 -2.72 -32.60
CA PRO A 45 11.64 -3.07 -31.58
C PRO A 45 11.55 -4.59 -31.33
N ASP A 46 11.84 -5.39 -32.33
CA ASP A 46 11.83 -6.86 -32.27
C ASP A 46 12.88 -7.43 -31.31
N LYS A 47 13.94 -6.69 -31.04
CA LYS A 47 15.01 -7.08 -30.12
C LYS A 47 14.73 -6.69 -28.67
N ALA A 48 13.70 -5.87 -28.43
CA ALA A 48 13.37 -5.36 -27.12
C ALA A 48 12.41 -6.27 -26.35
N ARG A 49 12.39 -6.09 -25.03
CA ARG A 49 11.38 -6.58 -24.10
C ARG A 49 11.13 -5.46 -23.10
N SER A 50 9.96 -4.86 -23.15
CA SER A 50 9.64 -3.71 -22.31
C SER A 50 9.33 -4.16 -20.88
N ALA A 51 10.11 -3.68 -19.93
CA ALA A 51 9.80 -3.87 -18.52
C ALA A 51 8.50 -3.15 -18.12
N LEU A 52 8.17 -2.03 -18.79
CA LEU A 52 6.91 -1.32 -18.56
C LEU A 52 5.72 -2.17 -18.99
N ASP A 53 5.80 -2.91 -20.12
CA ASP A 53 4.73 -3.82 -20.53
C ASP A 53 4.50 -4.92 -19.49
N GLY A 54 5.57 -5.39 -18.83
CA GLY A 54 5.46 -6.30 -17.69
C GLY A 54 4.66 -5.70 -16.54
N VAL A 55 4.96 -4.45 -16.17
CA VAL A 55 4.21 -3.72 -15.13
C VAL A 55 2.76 -3.49 -15.55
N GLU A 56 2.49 -3.07 -16.79
CA GLU A 56 1.13 -2.82 -17.27
C GLU A 56 0.30 -4.12 -17.33
N ALA A 57 0.88 -5.21 -17.82
CA ALA A 57 0.24 -6.53 -17.81
C ALA A 57 -0.08 -6.99 -16.39
N PHE A 58 0.86 -6.83 -15.45
CA PHE A 58 0.64 -7.14 -14.04
C PHE A 58 -0.49 -6.30 -13.44
N ASN A 59 -0.48 -4.98 -13.66
CA ASN A 59 -1.53 -4.08 -13.18
C ASN A 59 -2.90 -4.43 -13.75
N TYR A 60 -2.96 -4.82 -15.03
CA TYR A 60 -4.20 -5.27 -15.67
C TYR A 60 -4.72 -6.56 -15.01
N MET A 61 -3.87 -7.57 -14.79
CA MET A 61 -4.23 -8.82 -14.12
C MET A 61 -4.68 -8.58 -12.67
N ALA A 62 -3.99 -7.69 -11.93
CA ALA A 62 -4.38 -7.30 -10.57
C ALA A 62 -5.75 -6.59 -10.56
N ASN A 63 -6.07 -5.77 -11.56
CA ASN A 63 -7.37 -5.13 -11.70
C ASN A 63 -8.49 -6.14 -11.98
N LEU A 64 -8.25 -7.15 -12.83
CA LEU A 64 -9.19 -8.26 -13.05
C LEU A 64 -9.42 -9.07 -11.77
N MET A 65 -8.39 -9.26 -10.96
CA MET A 65 -8.48 -9.97 -9.69
C MET A 65 -9.46 -9.29 -8.71
N ARG A 66 -9.65 -7.95 -8.78
CA ARG A 66 -10.53 -7.19 -7.88
C ARG A 66 -11.99 -7.64 -7.93
N GLU A 67 -12.46 -8.16 -9.06
CA GLU A 67 -13.82 -8.72 -9.20
C GLU A 67 -14.02 -10.01 -8.39
N HIS A 68 -12.94 -10.67 -7.97
CA HIS A 68 -12.95 -12.04 -7.43
C HIS A 68 -12.23 -12.14 -6.08
N ILE A 69 -12.33 -11.09 -5.27
CA ILE A 69 -11.78 -11.02 -3.90
C ILE A 69 -12.86 -10.54 -2.93
N PRO A 70 -12.73 -10.78 -1.60
CA PRO A 70 -13.66 -10.27 -0.62
C PRO A 70 -13.82 -8.74 -0.72
N GLN A 71 -15.04 -8.26 -0.50
CA GLN A 71 -15.40 -6.83 -0.64
C GLN A 71 -14.58 -5.92 0.28
N GLU A 72 -14.17 -6.42 1.43
CA GLU A 72 -13.36 -5.70 2.42
C GLU A 72 -11.89 -5.53 2.00
N SER A 73 -11.47 -6.27 0.96
CA SER A 73 -10.09 -6.18 0.45
C SER A 73 -9.84 -4.87 -0.27
N ARG A 74 -8.60 -4.39 -0.19
CA ARG A 74 -8.13 -3.23 -0.95
C ARG A 74 -6.80 -3.56 -1.60
N ILE A 75 -6.68 -3.26 -2.88
CA ILE A 75 -5.42 -3.34 -3.63
C ILE A 75 -5.15 -1.95 -4.20
N HIS A 76 -4.01 -1.38 -3.84
CA HIS A 76 -3.56 -0.08 -4.32
C HIS A 76 -2.19 -0.24 -4.95
N TYR A 77 -1.89 0.56 -5.96
CA TYR A 77 -0.55 0.61 -6.52
C TYR A 77 -0.22 1.97 -7.11
N VAL A 78 1.07 2.21 -7.27
CA VAL A 78 1.62 3.33 -8.02
C VAL A 78 2.82 2.83 -8.81
N ILE A 79 2.94 3.25 -10.08
CA ILE A 79 4.14 3.00 -10.88
C ILE A 79 5.18 4.02 -10.43
N THR A 80 6.30 3.54 -9.89
CA THR A 80 7.40 4.36 -9.36
C THR A 80 8.54 4.55 -10.37
N ALA A 81 8.62 3.68 -11.38
CA ALA A 81 9.50 3.83 -12.54
C ALA A 81 8.87 3.17 -13.77
N GLY A 82 8.90 3.83 -14.93
CA GLY A 82 8.28 3.33 -16.15
C GLY A 82 9.04 3.71 -17.45
N GLY A 83 10.31 4.10 -17.34
CA GLY A 83 11.12 4.57 -18.46
C GLY A 83 11.29 6.09 -18.49
N LEU A 84 12.14 6.58 -19.40
CA LEU A 84 12.54 7.98 -19.47
C LEU A 84 12.14 8.68 -20.78
N ALA A 85 12.07 7.94 -21.87
CA ALA A 85 11.76 8.50 -23.20
C ALA A 85 10.96 7.50 -24.05
N PRO A 86 9.96 7.95 -24.82
CA PRO A 86 9.05 7.05 -25.56
C PRO A 86 9.72 6.34 -26.75
N ASN A 87 10.85 6.81 -27.21
CA ASN A 87 11.62 6.20 -28.30
C ASN A 87 12.69 5.18 -27.80
N VAL A 88 12.75 4.93 -26.49
CA VAL A 88 13.63 3.93 -25.87
C VAL A 88 12.77 2.94 -25.09
N VAL A 89 12.80 1.67 -25.48
CA VAL A 89 12.08 0.60 -24.78
C VAL A 89 12.68 0.45 -23.37
N PRO A 90 11.89 0.57 -22.28
CA PRO A 90 12.40 0.48 -20.93
C PRO A 90 12.91 -0.92 -20.59
N ASP A 91 14.12 -1.03 -20.10
CA ASP A 91 14.71 -2.27 -19.55
C ASP A 91 14.46 -2.43 -18.04
N TYR A 92 13.94 -1.40 -17.38
CA TYR A 92 13.55 -1.40 -15.97
C TYR A 92 12.24 -0.66 -15.76
N ALA A 93 11.35 -1.26 -14.97
CA ALA A 93 10.15 -0.62 -14.45
C ALA A 93 9.83 -1.14 -13.05
N GLU A 94 9.26 -0.28 -12.20
CA GLU A 94 8.91 -0.61 -10.83
C GLU A 94 7.48 -0.16 -10.53
N VAL A 95 6.72 -1.02 -9.84
CA VAL A 95 5.40 -0.72 -9.31
C VAL A 95 5.34 -1.08 -7.83
N PHE A 96 4.81 -0.19 -7.00
CA PHE A 96 4.67 -0.37 -5.57
C PHE A 96 3.22 -0.70 -5.22
N TYR A 97 3.01 -1.87 -4.60
CA TYR A 97 1.69 -2.40 -4.23
C TYR A 97 1.45 -2.40 -2.74
N TYR A 98 0.20 -2.13 -2.37
CA TYR A 98 -0.39 -2.39 -1.06
C TYR A 98 -1.61 -3.30 -1.22
N LEU A 99 -1.69 -4.35 -0.39
CA LEU A 99 -2.85 -5.20 -0.25
C LEU A 99 -3.32 -5.18 1.20
N ARG A 100 -4.61 -4.98 1.41
CA ARG A 100 -5.23 -4.85 2.74
C ARG A 100 -6.47 -5.69 2.87
N HIS A 101 -6.70 -6.21 4.09
CA HIS A 101 -7.94 -6.90 4.49
C HIS A 101 -8.06 -6.87 6.02
N PRO A 102 -9.26 -6.92 6.63
CA PRO A 102 -9.42 -7.05 8.09
C PRO A 102 -8.72 -8.26 8.70
N GLU A 103 -8.65 -9.37 7.97
CA GLU A 103 -8.02 -10.61 8.40
C GLU A 103 -6.62 -10.78 7.77
N ALA A 104 -5.58 -10.96 8.60
CA ALA A 104 -4.22 -11.17 8.12
C ALA A 104 -4.05 -12.46 7.27
N ALA A 105 -4.83 -13.51 7.57
CA ALA A 105 -4.83 -14.74 6.77
C ALA A 105 -5.31 -14.48 5.33
N LYS A 106 -6.32 -13.62 5.15
CA LYS A 106 -6.80 -13.21 3.82
C LYS A 106 -5.78 -12.37 3.07
N VAL A 107 -5.04 -11.51 3.77
CA VAL A 107 -3.92 -10.79 3.15
C VAL A 107 -2.90 -11.78 2.58
N SER A 108 -2.55 -12.83 3.31
CA SER A 108 -1.59 -13.85 2.83
C SER A 108 -2.13 -14.62 1.62
N GLU A 109 -3.37 -15.09 1.67
CA GLU A 109 -4.02 -15.81 0.55
C GLU A 109 -4.07 -14.96 -0.74
N LEU A 110 -4.51 -13.71 -0.61
CA LEU A 110 -4.62 -12.79 -1.75
C LEU A 110 -3.25 -12.35 -2.26
N TRP A 111 -2.25 -12.29 -1.38
CA TRP A 111 -0.89 -11.96 -1.75
C TRP A 111 -0.27 -13.01 -2.66
N GLU A 112 -0.46 -14.30 -2.37
CA GLU A 112 0.00 -15.38 -3.23
C GLU A 112 -0.60 -15.26 -4.65
N ARG A 113 -1.87 -14.89 -4.76
CA ARG A 113 -2.50 -14.65 -6.07
C ARG A 113 -1.87 -13.45 -6.79
N LEU A 114 -1.54 -12.40 -6.07
CA LEU A 114 -0.88 -11.21 -6.63
C LEU A 114 0.53 -11.56 -7.16
N GLU A 115 1.29 -12.36 -6.42
CA GLU A 115 2.59 -12.88 -6.87
C GLU A 115 2.47 -13.72 -8.14
N GLN A 116 1.46 -14.60 -8.23
CA GLN A 116 1.20 -15.37 -9.44
C GLN A 116 0.84 -14.49 -10.65
N ALA A 117 0.10 -13.41 -10.43
CA ALA A 117 -0.18 -12.42 -11.47
C ALA A 117 1.10 -11.73 -11.97
N ALA A 118 2.02 -11.37 -11.07
CA ALA A 118 3.30 -10.79 -11.45
C ALA A 118 4.17 -11.76 -12.27
N LEU A 119 4.25 -13.03 -11.85
CA LEU A 119 4.97 -14.08 -12.58
C LEU A 119 4.35 -14.34 -13.96
N GLY A 120 3.02 -14.41 -14.05
CA GLY A 120 2.30 -14.56 -15.31
C GLY A 120 2.51 -13.40 -16.27
N ALA A 121 2.54 -12.18 -15.76
CA ALA A 121 2.84 -10.97 -16.54
C ALA A 121 4.27 -11.00 -17.09
N ALA A 122 5.26 -11.33 -16.26
CA ALA A 122 6.65 -11.43 -16.67
C ALA A 122 6.82 -12.51 -17.76
N GLN A 123 6.22 -13.68 -17.57
CA GLN A 123 6.26 -14.76 -18.55
C GLN A 123 5.63 -14.34 -19.90
N GLY A 124 4.46 -13.69 -19.85
CA GLY A 124 3.72 -13.25 -21.05
C GLY A 124 4.41 -12.16 -21.84
N THR A 125 5.16 -11.28 -21.17
CA THR A 125 5.89 -10.15 -21.79
C THR A 125 7.35 -10.48 -22.10
N GLY A 126 7.84 -11.66 -21.70
CA GLY A 126 9.24 -12.07 -21.88
C GLY A 126 10.21 -11.22 -21.04
N THR A 127 9.77 -10.77 -19.88
CA THR A 127 10.56 -10.01 -18.89
C THR A 127 10.85 -10.90 -17.67
N GLU A 128 11.70 -10.40 -16.78
CA GLU A 128 11.94 -10.98 -15.46
C GLU A 128 11.28 -10.12 -14.39
N VAL A 129 10.80 -10.74 -13.29
CA VAL A 129 10.23 -10.02 -12.14
C VAL A 129 10.84 -10.50 -10.84
N GLU A 130 11.19 -9.55 -9.99
CA GLU A 130 11.55 -9.76 -8.58
C GLU A 130 10.74 -8.81 -7.71
N TRP A 131 10.57 -9.13 -6.43
CA TRP A 131 9.90 -8.21 -5.51
C TRP A 131 10.54 -8.20 -4.14
N GLU A 132 10.42 -7.07 -3.49
CA GLU A 132 10.90 -6.81 -2.14
C GLU A 132 9.72 -6.43 -1.26
N ILE A 133 9.47 -7.23 -0.21
CA ILE A 133 8.47 -6.88 0.80
C ILE A 133 9.00 -5.67 1.59
N ILE A 134 8.24 -4.58 1.57
CA ILE A 134 8.59 -3.34 2.27
C ILE A 134 8.09 -3.38 3.72
N HIS A 135 6.84 -3.77 3.90
CA HIS A 135 6.29 -4.03 5.24
C HIS A 135 5.04 -4.90 5.19
N GLY A 136 4.66 -5.39 6.38
CA GLY A 136 3.39 -6.06 6.62
C GLY A 136 2.99 -5.90 8.09
N ASN A 137 1.73 -5.59 8.33
CA ASN A 137 1.17 -5.40 9.66
C ASN A 137 -0.04 -6.29 9.88
N HIS A 138 -0.16 -6.82 11.10
CA HIS A 138 -1.42 -7.37 11.59
C HIS A 138 -2.42 -6.24 11.91
N PRO A 139 -3.73 -6.53 11.94
CA PRO A 139 -4.71 -5.56 12.44
C PRO A 139 -4.49 -5.32 13.94
N LEU A 140 -4.94 -4.17 14.43
CA LEU A 140 -4.90 -3.88 15.87
C LEU A 140 -5.83 -4.83 16.61
N LEU A 141 -5.32 -5.41 17.70
CA LEU A 141 -6.11 -6.17 18.65
C LEU A 141 -6.84 -5.19 19.56
N VAL A 142 -8.18 -5.15 19.46
CA VAL A 142 -8.99 -4.28 20.29
C VAL A 142 -8.90 -4.70 21.76
N ASN A 143 -8.58 -3.75 22.64
CA ASN A 143 -8.57 -3.93 24.09
C ASN A 143 -9.40 -2.83 24.74
N GLU A 144 -10.64 -3.17 25.11
CA GLU A 144 -11.57 -2.20 25.68
C GLU A 144 -11.11 -1.61 27.02
N THR A 145 -10.39 -2.38 27.82
CA THR A 145 -9.87 -1.91 29.12
C THR A 145 -8.84 -0.82 28.90
N LEU A 146 -7.90 -1.03 27.98
CA LEU A 146 -6.89 -0.03 27.63
C LEU A 146 -7.52 1.19 26.95
N ALA A 147 -8.53 0.98 26.08
CA ALA A 147 -9.24 2.09 25.44
C ALA A 147 -9.97 2.98 26.48
N LYS A 148 -10.64 2.39 27.46
CA LYS A 148 -11.27 3.14 28.57
C LYS A 148 -10.24 3.92 29.38
N MET A 149 -9.11 3.30 29.73
CA MET A 149 -8.02 3.97 30.44
C MET A 149 -7.45 5.12 29.64
N MET A 150 -7.28 4.94 28.33
CA MET A 150 -6.80 6.00 27.43
C MET A 150 -7.81 7.17 27.37
N ASP A 151 -9.10 6.89 27.23
CA ASP A 151 -10.16 7.93 27.22
C ASP A 151 -10.16 8.72 28.52
N GLU A 152 -10.06 8.05 29.68
CA GLU A 152 -9.94 8.72 30.98
C GLU A 152 -8.72 9.66 31.05
N LYS A 153 -7.57 9.23 30.49
CA LYS A 153 -6.37 10.07 30.47
C LYS A 153 -6.48 11.23 29.50
N LEU A 154 -7.07 11.01 28.31
CA LEU A 154 -7.35 12.09 27.35
C LEU A 154 -8.25 13.16 27.98
N ARG A 155 -9.32 12.75 28.67
CA ARG A 155 -10.21 13.71 29.38
C ARG A 155 -9.51 14.45 30.51
N ALA A 156 -8.59 13.80 31.22
CA ALA A 156 -7.84 14.42 32.30
C ALA A 156 -6.81 15.46 31.78
N VAL A 157 -6.23 15.21 30.62
CA VAL A 157 -5.32 16.15 29.93
C VAL A 157 -6.10 17.34 29.37
N GLY A 158 -7.34 17.11 28.90
CA GLY A 158 -8.20 18.10 28.28
C GLY A 158 -7.99 18.25 26.78
N GLY A 159 -8.80 19.13 26.17
CA GLY A 159 -8.71 19.45 24.76
C GLY A 159 -7.63 20.49 24.42
N VAL A 160 -7.47 20.75 23.15
CA VAL A 160 -6.63 21.86 22.66
C VAL A 160 -7.48 23.13 22.63
N GLU A 161 -7.00 24.21 23.25
CA GLU A 161 -7.58 25.53 23.13
C GLU A 161 -6.91 26.25 21.96
N TYR A 162 -7.69 26.59 20.94
CA TYR A 162 -7.20 27.28 19.75
C TYR A 162 -7.29 28.80 19.94
N THR A 163 -6.29 29.50 19.48
CA THR A 163 -6.33 30.97 19.36
C THR A 163 -7.30 31.38 18.23
N THR A 164 -7.69 32.67 18.23
CA THR A 164 -8.55 33.21 17.16
C THR A 164 -7.92 33.08 15.77
N GLU A 165 -6.59 33.22 15.68
CA GLU A 165 -5.85 33.03 14.42
C GLU A 165 -5.88 31.59 13.92
N GLU A 166 -5.66 30.63 14.82
CA GLU A 166 -5.71 29.21 14.49
C GLU A 166 -7.12 28.75 14.07
N GLN A 167 -8.14 29.30 14.76
CA GLN A 167 -9.54 29.02 14.40
C GLN A 167 -9.86 29.59 13.00
N ALA A 168 -9.46 30.81 12.69
CA ALA A 168 -9.67 31.41 11.38
C ALA A 168 -8.96 30.62 10.26
N PHE A 169 -7.75 30.14 10.53
CA PHE A 169 -7.02 29.26 9.59
C PHE A 169 -7.73 27.94 9.35
N ALA A 170 -8.26 27.32 10.41
CA ALA A 170 -9.02 26.07 10.28
C ALA A 170 -10.31 26.27 9.48
N GLU A 171 -11.02 27.40 9.68
CA GLU A 171 -12.22 27.76 8.92
C GLU A 171 -11.91 28.00 7.42
N GLU A 172 -10.79 28.63 7.11
CA GLU A 172 -10.32 28.83 5.73
C GLU A 172 -10.04 27.48 5.04
N LEU A 173 -9.36 26.56 5.73
CA LEU A 173 -9.11 25.20 5.22
C LEU A 173 -10.40 24.40 5.03
N PHE A 174 -11.35 24.53 5.93
CA PHE A 174 -12.63 23.82 5.84
C PHE A 174 -13.49 24.30 4.67
N ALA A 175 -13.29 25.55 4.22
CA ALA A 175 -14.03 26.13 3.09
C ALA A 175 -13.51 25.70 1.71
N THR A 176 -12.37 24.97 1.64
CA THR A 176 -11.76 24.46 0.37
C THR A 176 -12.20 23.05 0.07
#